data_4d988fc4304a486f2f4c911bc0be3ea9
#
_entry.id   4d988fc4304a486f2f4c911bc0be3ea9
#
_cell.length_a   1.000
_cell.length_b   1.000
_cell.length_c   1.000
_cell.angle_alpha   90.00
_cell.angle_beta   90.00
_cell.angle_gamma   90.00
#
_symmetry.space_group_name_H-M   'P 1'
#
loop_
_entity.id
_entity.type
_entity.pdbx_description
1 polymer ?
#
loop_
_entity_poly.entity_id
_entity_poly.type
_entity_poly.pdbx_seq_one_letter_code
_entity_poly.pdbx_strand_id
1 'polypeptide(L)'
;TYAEINAPRHSVIIEPNVPVIEGKMKKHPQILGVFEGVTTEDIIDFLNTNYNDGYLKIMTTPESFPKVRSAMVQTHTDMYGEWFMLFDECERTIQDAGYRGSITLPMDDFFRCQQKAMVSATPIIPSDPRFEQQGFTMKILRPTYDHKPKMLLIHTNNTVGWVRTLMG
;
A
#
# COMPACT_ATOMS: atom_id res chain seq x y z
N THR A 1 6.88 -0.53 2.59
CA THR A 1 6.14 -1.83 2.69
C THR A 1 6.88 -2.88 3.49
N TYR A 2 8.14 -3.25 3.13
CA TYR A 2 8.86 -4.37 3.76
C TYR A 2 8.98 -4.26 5.29
N ALA A 3 9.32 -3.08 5.79
CA ALA A 3 9.42 -2.85 7.24
C ALA A 3 8.08 -3.09 7.95
N GLU A 4 6.95 -2.71 7.33
CA GLU A 4 5.64 -2.88 7.93
C GLU A 4 5.15 -4.34 7.90
N ILE A 5 5.49 -5.09 6.85
CA ILE A 5 5.17 -6.53 6.81
C ILE A 5 5.81 -7.27 7.99
N ASN A 6 7.00 -6.86 8.40
CA ASN A 6 7.75 -7.49 9.50
C ASN A 6 7.55 -6.79 10.87
N ALA A 7 6.76 -5.73 10.94
CA ALA A 7 6.52 -5.03 12.20
C ALA A 7 5.64 -5.87 13.15
N PRO A 8 5.91 -5.89 14.47
CA PRO A 8 5.14 -6.65 15.45
C PRO A 8 3.84 -5.93 15.83
N ARG A 9 2.91 -5.80 14.87
CA ARG A 9 1.58 -5.21 15.02
C ARG A 9 0.66 -5.64 13.90
N HIS A 10 -0.65 -5.60 14.10
CA HIS A 10 -1.64 -5.79 13.03
C HIS A 10 -1.58 -4.61 12.06
N SER A 11 -1.70 -4.87 10.75
CA SER A 11 -1.60 -3.81 9.76
C SER A 11 -2.50 -4.02 8.55
N VAL A 12 -3.12 -2.93 8.11
CA VAL A 12 -3.74 -2.81 6.79
C VAL A 12 -2.82 -1.95 5.91
N ILE A 13 -2.40 -2.49 4.78
CA ILE A 13 -1.51 -1.83 3.83
C ILE A 13 -2.30 -1.58 2.55
N ILE A 14 -2.52 -0.32 2.22
CA ILE A 14 -3.15 0.11 0.97
C ILE A 14 -2.08 0.16 -0.10
N GLU A 15 -2.18 -0.68 -1.12
CA GLU A 15 -1.24 -0.82 -2.23
C GLU A 15 -2.02 -0.78 -3.56
N PRO A 16 -1.79 0.22 -4.43
CA PRO A 16 -2.57 0.38 -5.66
C PRO A 16 -2.31 -0.68 -6.73
N ASN A 17 -1.24 -1.48 -6.59
CA ASN A 17 -0.81 -2.40 -7.63
C ASN A 17 -1.03 -3.86 -7.24
N VAL A 18 -1.99 -4.53 -7.85
CA VAL A 18 -2.26 -5.97 -7.63
C VAL A 18 -1.02 -6.85 -7.82
N PRO A 19 -0.19 -6.70 -8.88
CA PRO A 19 1.02 -7.50 -9.04
C PRO A 19 2.02 -7.36 -7.86
N VAL A 20 2.06 -6.20 -7.20
CA VAL A 20 2.89 -5.99 -6.01
C VAL A 20 2.34 -6.78 -4.83
N ILE A 21 1.02 -6.75 -4.62
CA ILE A 21 0.34 -7.54 -3.58
C ILE A 21 0.64 -9.03 -3.78
N GLU A 22 0.40 -9.57 -4.98
CA GLU A 22 0.67 -10.97 -5.31
C GLU A 22 2.14 -11.37 -5.11
N GLY A 23 3.05 -10.48 -5.52
CA GLY A 23 4.50 -10.70 -5.33
C GLY A 23 4.90 -10.72 -3.85
N LYS A 24 4.22 -9.95 -2.99
CA LYS A 24 4.43 -9.97 -1.54
C LYS A 24 3.83 -11.23 -0.90
N MET A 25 2.63 -11.63 -1.26
CA MET A 25 1.99 -12.86 -0.78
C MET A 25 2.85 -14.11 -1.05
N LYS A 26 3.49 -14.19 -2.24
CA LYS A 26 4.39 -15.30 -2.58
C LYS A 26 5.61 -15.40 -1.64
N LYS A 27 6.11 -14.26 -1.16
CA LYS A 27 7.29 -14.18 -0.28
C LYS A 27 6.93 -14.20 1.21
N HIS A 28 5.70 -13.83 1.53
CA HIS A 28 5.19 -13.70 2.89
C HIS A 28 3.80 -14.33 2.98
N PRO A 29 3.70 -15.66 3.15
CA PRO A 29 2.43 -16.39 3.12
C PRO A 29 1.42 -15.96 4.20
N GLN A 30 1.89 -15.28 5.26
CA GLN A 30 1.05 -14.73 6.32
C GLN A 30 0.23 -13.49 5.90
N ILE A 31 0.46 -12.94 4.70
CA ILE A 31 -0.28 -11.78 4.21
C ILE A 31 -1.56 -12.25 3.52
N LEU A 32 -2.69 -11.67 3.90
CA LEU A 32 -3.90 -11.74 3.09
C LEU A 32 -3.89 -10.61 2.05
N GLY A 33 -3.89 -10.95 0.77
CA GLY A 33 -4.11 -9.98 -0.32
C GLY A 33 -5.59 -9.85 -0.64
N VAL A 34 -6.10 -8.62 -0.67
CA VAL A 34 -7.50 -8.31 -0.97
C VAL A 34 -7.60 -7.44 -2.19
N PHE A 35 -8.07 -8.00 -3.29
CA PHE A 35 -8.29 -7.36 -4.59
C PHE A 35 -9.50 -7.98 -5.30
N GLU A 36 -9.66 -7.78 -6.58
CA GLU A 36 -10.77 -8.36 -7.34
C GLU A 36 -10.81 -9.91 -7.15
N GLY A 37 -12.00 -10.45 -6.89
CA GLY A 37 -12.23 -11.89 -6.67
C GLY A 37 -12.19 -12.31 -5.19
N VAL A 38 -11.55 -11.55 -4.29
CA VAL A 38 -11.59 -11.83 -2.83
C VAL A 38 -12.88 -11.28 -2.24
N THR A 39 -13.57 -12.09 -1.45
CA THR A 39 -14.85 -11.72 -0.82
C THR A 39 -14.67 -11.18 0.60
N THR A 40 -15.73 -10.63 1.17
CA THR A 40 -15.75 -10.20 2.58
C THR A 40 -15.68 -11.41 3.51
N GLU A 41 -16.30 -12.53 3.11
CA GLU A 41 -16.30 -13.80 3.84
C GLU A 41 -14.88 -14.38 3.96
N ASP A 42 -14.10 -14.35 2.87
CA ASP A 42 -12.68 -14.78 2.91
C ASP A 42 -11.86 -13.99 3.94
N ILE A 43 -12.16 -12.70 4.08
CA ILE A 43 -11.47 -11.82 5.04
C ILE A 43 -11.93 -12.15 6.47
N ILE A 44 -13.23 -12.40 6.67
CA ILE A 44 -13.78 -12.81 7.97
C ILE A 44 -13.15 -14.13 8.43
N ASP A 45 -13.06 -15.11 7.54
CA ASP A 45 -12.44 -16.40 7.81
C ASP A 45 -10.95 -16.25 8.18
N PHE A 46 -10.23 -15.40 7.44
CA PHE A 46 -8.85 -15.08 7.76
C PHE A 46 -8.69 -14.43 9.14
N LEU A 47 -9.51 -13.45 9.48
CA LEU A 47 -9.49 -12.79 10.79
C LEU A 47 -9.78 -13.77 11.90
N ASN A 48 -10.83 -14.58 11.79
CA ASN A 48 -11.25 -15.53 12.83
C ASN A 48 -10.25 -16.67 13.04
N THR A 49 -9.62 -17.15 11.96
CA THR A 49 -8.69 -18.29 12.02
C THR A 49 -7.33 -17.89 12.58
N ASN A 50 -6.84 -16.70 12.26
CA ASN A 50 -5.43 -16.35 12.49
C ASN A 50 -5.23 -15.30 13.59
N TYR A 51 -6.29 -14.76 14.18
CA TYR A 51 -6.17 -13.64 15.15
C TYR A 51 -5.30 -13.94 16.37
N ASN A 52 -5.24 -15.20 16.77
CA ASN A 52 -4.43 -15.64 17.92
C ASN A 52 -3.01 -16.12 17.55
N ASP A 53 -2.70 -16.23 16.26
CA ASP A 53 -1.44 -16.82 15.78
C ASP A 53 -0.32 -15.80 15.52
N GLY A 54 -0.55 -14.54 15.88
CA GLY A 54 0.43 -13.46 15.72
C GLY A 54 -0.14 -12.20 15.10
N TYR A 55 0.73 -11.41 14.47
CA TYR A 55 0.33 -10.14 13.87
C TYR A 55 -0.17 -10.30 12.44
N LEU A 56 -1.44 -10.04 12.23
CA LEU A 56 -2.09 -10.14 10.92
C LEU A 56 -1.68 -9.00 9.99
N LYS A 57 -1.50 -9.32 8.71
CA LYS A 57 -1.18 -8.38 7.64
C LYS A 57 -2.20 -8.52 6.52
N ILE A 58 -2.91 -7.46 6.22
CA ILE A 58 -3.84 -7.38 5.09
C ILE A 58 -3.29 -6.35 4.12
N MET A 59 -3.04 -6.76 2.87
CA MET A 59 -2.71 -5.84 1.77
C MET A 59 -3.90 -5.74 0.85
N THR A 60 -4.33 -4.53 0.54
CA THR A 60 -5.53 -4.32 -0.27
C THR A 60 -5.36 -3.18 -1.26
N THR A 61 -6.04 -3.29 -2.40
CA THR A 61 -6.19 -2.13 -3.29
C THR A 61 -7.17 -1.12 -2.69
N PRO A 62 -7.07 0.17 -3.05
CA PRO A 62 -8.01 1.20 -2.58
C PRO A 62 -9.47 0.82 -2.86
N GLU A 63 -9.76 0.25 -4.03
CA GLU A 63 -11.10 -0.13 -4.46
C GLU A 63 -11.65 -1.32 -3.66
N SER A 64 -10.79 -2.21 -3.19
CA SER A 64 -11.19 -3.40 -2.42
C SER A 64 -11.19 -3.16 -0.90
N PHE A 65 -10.63 -2.06 -0.43
CA PHE A 65 -10.60 -1.71 0.99
C PHE A 65 -11.97 -1.71 1.67
N PRO A 66 -13.10 -1.30 1.05
CA PRO A 66 -14.42 -1.40 1.66
C PRO A 66 -14.79 -2.81 2.14
N LYS A 67 -14.28 -3.86 1.48
CA LYS A 67 -14.49 -5.26 1.90
C LYS A 67 -13.76 -5.54 3.23
N VAL A 68 -12.51 -5.03 3.37
CA VAL A 68 -11.73 -5.15 4.62
C VAL A 68 -12.45 -4.46 5.76
N ARG A 69 -12.90 -3.23 5.56
CA ARG A 69 -13.67 -2.49 6.55
C ARG A 69 -14.95 -3.23 6.95
N SER A 70 -15.70 -3.76 5.98
CA SER A 70 -16.92 -4.52 6.24
C SER A 70 -16.65 -5.78 7.06
N ALA A 71 -15.60 -6.53 6.74
CA ALA A 71 -15.20 -7.72 7.48
C ALA A 71 -14.82 -7.39 8.93
N MET A 72 -14.03 -6.33 9.15
CA MET A 72 -13.62 -5.90 10.48
C MET A 72 -14.82 -5.44 11.34
N VAL A 73 -15.79 -4.78 10.74
CA VAL A 73 -17.04 -4.43 11.45
C VAL A 73 -17.82 -5.69 11.85
N GLN A 74 -17.92 -6.67 10.96
CA GLN A 74 -18.67 -7.90 11.24
C GLN A 74 -17.98 -8.80 12.29
N THR A 75 -16.66 -8.76 12.35
CA THR A 75 -15.86 -9.51 13.36
C THR A 75 -15.64 -8.72 14.66
N HIS A 76 -16.23 -7.53 14.79
CA HIS A 76 -16.02 -6.61 15.91
C HIS A 76 -14.54 -6.24 16.15
N THR A 77 -13.72 -6.25 15.10
CA THR A 77 -12.31 -5.88 15.15
C THR A 77 -12.17 -4.35 15.19
N ASP A 78 -11.46 -3.80 16.16
CA ASP A 78 -11.19 -2.36 16.26
C ASP A 78 -10.06 -1.94 15.30
N MET A 79 -10.43 -1.76 14.03
CA MET A 79 -9.50 -1.32 13.00
C MET A 79 -8.83 0.02 13.33
N TYR A 80 -9.55 0.93 13.97
CA TYR A 80 -9.06 2.29 14.18
C TYR A 80 -8.14 2.44 15.39
N GLY A 81 -8.35 1.66 16.44
CA GLY A 81 -7.54 1.70 17.66
C GLY A 81 -6.38 0.71 17.67
N GLU A 82 -6.58 -0.47 17.10
CA GLU A 82 -5.61 -1.58 17.26
C GLU A 82 -4.76 -1.84 16.00
N TRP A 83 -5.20 -1.40 14.82
CA TRP A 83 -4.50 -1.66 13.56
C TRP A 83 -3.74 -0.45 13.07
N PHE A 84 -2.55 -0.70 12.52
CA PHE A 84 -1.77 0.30 11.82
C PHE A 84 -2.21 0.36 10.36
N MET A 85 -2.47 1.56 9.84
CA MET A 85 -2.79 1.75 8.43
C MET A 85 -1.62 2.39 7.69
N LEU A 86 -1.11 1.70 6.67
CA LEU A 86 -0.08 2.17 5.77
C LEU A 86 -0.64 2.44 4.38
N PHE A 87 -0.44 3.65 3.85
CA PHE A 87 -0.57 3.91 2.42
C PHE A 87 0.78 3.80 1.76
N ASP A 88 0.94 2.81 0.90
CA ASP A 88 2.13 2.64 0.05
C ASP A 88 1.88 3.28 -1.31
N GLU A 89 2.91 3.83 -1.95
CA GLU A 89 2.81 4.60 -3.19
C GLU A 89 1.67 5.65 -3.16
N CYS A 90 1.58 6.40 -2.05
CA CYS A 90 0.45 7.28 -1.77
C CYS A 90 0.25 8.38 -2.81
N GLU A 91 1.27 8.75 -3.60
CA GLU A 91 1.17 9.70 -4.70
C GLU A 91 0.15 9.28 -5.76
N ARG A 92 0.03 7.98 -6.04
CA ARG A 92 -0.99 7.46 -6.96
C ARG A 92 -2.39 7.68 -6.41
N THR A 93 -2.58 7.37 -5.13
CA THR A 93 -3.88 7.57 -4.48
C THR A 93 -4.26 9.06 -4.43
N ILE A 94 -3.29 9.94 -4.17
CA ILE A 94 -3.53 11.39 -4.10
C ILE A 94 -3.80 11.99 -5.50
N GLN A 95 -3.06 11.57 -6.54
CA GLN A 95 -3.23 12.04 -7.91
C GLN A 95 -4.55 11.58 -8.53
N ASP A 96 -4.93 10.33 -8.30
CA ASP A 96 -6.15 9.74 -8.85
C ASP A 96 -7.41 10.22 -8.13
N ALA A 97 -7.30 10.76 -6.90
CA ALA A 97 -8.42 11.33 -6.15
C ALA A 97 -9.13 12.47 -6.91
N GLY A 98 -8.42 13.18 -7.79
CA GLY A 98 -9.01 14.18 -8.69
C GLY A 98 -9.76 13.60 -9.90
N TYR A 99 -9.50 12.35 -10.27
CA TYR A 99 -10.02 11.73 -11.51
C TYR A 99 -11.05 10.62 -11.27
N ARG A 100 -10.97 9.92 -10.12
CA ARG A 100 -11.85 8.80 -9.75
C ARG A 100 -12.35 8.98 -8.33
N GLY A 101 -13.60 9.40 -8.17
CA GLY A 101 -14.24 9.56 -6.86
C GLY A 101 -14.27 8.31 -5.96
N SER A 102 -13.87 7.13 -6.49
CA SER A 102 -13.78 5.88 -5.72
C SER A 102 -12.45 5.69 -4.98
N ILE A 103 -11.39 6.45 -5.32
CA ILE A 103 -10.05 6.29 -4.72
C ILE A 103 -9.91 7.07 -3.41
N THR A 104 -10.82 8.01 -3.14
CA THR A 104 -10.87 8.73 -1.86
C THR A 104 -11.39 7.88 -0.69
N LEU A 105 -11.92 6.70 -0.96
CA LEU A 105 -12.59 5.86 0.03
C LEU A 105 -11.73 5.48 1.26
N PRO A 106 -10.42 5.14 1.14
CA PRO A 106 -9.63 4.81 2.32
C PRO A 106 -9.15 6.03 3.12
N MET A 107 -9.21 7.25 2.58
CA MET A 107 -8.64 8.44 3.24
C MET A 107 -9.37 8.84 4.51
N ASP A 108 -10.70 8.75 4.53
CA ASP A 108 -11.46 9.08 5.74
C ASP A 108 -11.19 8.06 6.85
N ASP A 109 -11.11 6.77 6.49
CA ASP A 109 -10.73 5.71 7.42
C ASP A 109 -9.28 5.87 7.88
N PHE A 110 -8.36 6.27 6.99
CA PHE A 110 -6.97 6.56 7.33
C PHE A 110 -6.88 7.64 8.42
N PHE A 111 -7.59 8.76 8.26
CA PHE A 111 -7.56 9.82 9.27
C PHE A 111 -8.19 9.40 10.61
N ARG A 112 -9.07 8.39 10.63
CA ARG A 112 -9.66 7.84 11.86
C ARG A 112 -8.71 6.90 12.60
N CYS A 113 -7.79 6.22 11.89
CA CYS A 113 -6.82 5.31 12.53
C CYS A 113 -5.92 6.08 13.49
N GLN A 114 -5.67 5.53 14.68
CA GLN A 114 -4.75 6.11 15.65
C GLN A 114 -3.30 5.99 15.18
N GLN A 115 -2.94 4.85 14.61
CA GLN A 115 -1.61 4.58 14.10
C GLN A 115 -1.63 4.49 12.56
N LYS A 116 -0.89 5.37 11.91
CA LYS A 116 -0.92 5.47 10.44
C LYS A 116 0.31 6.12 9.88
N ALA A 117 0.64 5.79 8.63
CA ALA A 117 1.67 6.46 7.85
C ALA A 117 1.38 6.39 6.36
N MET A 118 2.01 7.30 5.62
CA MET A 118 2.09 7.27 4.16
C MET A 118 3.55 7.16 3.74
N VAL A 119 3.81 6.40 2.68
CA VAL A 119 5.14 6.28 2.08
C VAL A 119 5.04 6.45 0.57
N SER A 120 6.07 7.07 0.00
CA SER A 120 6.19 7.29 -1.44
C SER A 120 7.66 7.43 -1.82
N ALA A 121 8.02 6.93 -3.01
CA ALA A 121 9.32 7.19 -3.62
C ALA A 121 9.38 8.58 -4.28
N THR A 122 8.21 9.11 -4.68
CA THR A 122 8.04 10.43 -5.31
C THR A 122 7.03 11.27 -4.54
N PRO A 123 7.38 11.75 -3.33
CA PRO A 123 6.41 12.35 -2.43
C PRO A 123 5.83 13.64 -3.00
N ILE A 124 4.50 13.73 -2.92
CA ILE A 124 3.74 14.96 -3.16
C ILE A 124 3.32 15.49 -1.80
N ILE A 125 3.44 16.79 -1.59
CA ILE A 125 2.96 17.42 -0.35
C ILE A 125 1.44 17.35 -0.37
N PRO A 126 0.80 16.66 0.59
CA PRO A 126 -0.65 16.59 0.65
C PRO A 126 -1.26 17.97 0.92
N SER A 127 -2.34 18.29 0.21
CA SER A 127 -3.08 19.54 0.41
C SER A 127 -4.27 19.43 1.39
N ASP A 128 -4.60 18.23 1.84
CA ASP A 128 -5.70 18.01 2.79
C ASP A 128 -5.33 18.60 4.17
N PRO A 129 -6.13 19.53 4.71
CA PRO A 129 -5.82 20.22 5.98
C PRO A 129 -5.76 19.27 7.19
N ARG A 130 -6.35 18.08 7.10
CA ARG A 130 -6.30 17.07 8.17
C ARG A 130 -4.87 16.59 8.48
N PHE A 131 -3.95 16.65 7.52
CA PHE A 131 -2.55 16.33 7.78
C PHE A 131 -1.91 17.29 8.79
N GLU A 132 -2.13 18.59 8.61
CA GLU A 132 -1.64 19.60 9.55
C GLU A 132 -2.36 19.53 10.90
N GLN A 133 -3.70 19.42 10.88
CA GLN A 133 -4.53 19.34 12.09
C GLN A 133 -4.18 18.15 12.99
N GLN A 134 -3.75 17.02 12.40
CA GLN A 134 -3.33 15.83 13.13
C GLN A 134 -1.83 15.76 13.39
N GLY A 135 -1.07 16.81 13.09
CA GLY A 135 0.36 16.90 13.39
C GLY A 135 1.24 15.94 12.61
N PHE A 136 0.89 15.63 11.36
CA PHE A 136 1.75 14.79 10.52
C PHE A 136 3.09 15.43 10.26
N THR A 137 4.16 14.63 10.37
CA THR A 137 5.52 15.06 10.07
C THR A 137 6.05 14.34 8.83
N MET A 138 6.68 15.08 7.92
CA MET A 138 7.33 14.51 6.75
C MET A 138 8.79 14.19 7.06
N LYS A 139 9.21 12.95 6.78
CA LYS A 139 10.60 12.51 6.86
C LYS A 139 11.09 12.13 5.47
N ILE A 140 12.12 12.80 4.99
CA ILE A 140 12.73 12.51 3.68
C ILE A 140 13.99 11.67 3.93
N LEU A 141 13.96 10.42 3.44
CA LEU A 141 15.11 9.52 3.47
C LEU A 141 15.86 9.64 2.15
N ARG A 142 17.14 10.01 2.23
CA ARG A 142 18.02 10.08 1.05
C ARG A 142 19.15 9.07 1.23
N PRO A 143 19.54 8.33 0.16
CA PRO A 143 20.72 7.48 0.23
C PRO A 143 21.97 8.35 0.47
N THR A 144 22.91 7.83 1.24
CA THR A 144 24.18 8.50 1.53
C THR A 144 25.20 8.38 0.42
N TYR A 145 24.90 7.56 -0.61
CA TYR A 145 25.76 7.32 -1.77
C TYR A 145 25.05 7.82 -3.04
N ASP A 146 25.85 8.38 -3.95
CA ASP A 146 25.38 8.84 -5.26
C ASP A 146 25.38 7.65 -6.24
N HIS A 147 24.21 7.02 -6.38
CA HIS A 147 24.01 5.95 -7.35
C HIS A 147 23.49 6.54 -8.66
N LYS A 148 24.42 7.14 -9.43
CA LYS A 148 24.08 7.57 -10.80
C LYS A 148 24.30 6.40 -11.75
N PRO A 149 23.25 5.73 -12.23
CA PRO A 149 23.41 4.74 -13.29
C PRO A 149 23.97 5.46 -14.53
N LYS A 150 24.97 4.86 -15.16
CA LYS A 150 25.39 5.32 -16.48
C LYS A 150 24.24 5.07 -17.44
N MET A 151 23.58 6.11 -17.88
CA MET A 151 22.53 6.03 -18.90
C MET A 151 23.13 6.35 -20.25
N LEU A 152 22.93 5.46 -21.21
CA LEU A 152 23.21 5.69 -22.62
C LEU A 152 21.87 5.89 -23.34
N LEU A 153 21.61 7.09 -23.81
CA LEU A 153 20.45 7.38 -24.63
C LEU A 153 20.82 7.11 -26.11
N ILE A 154 20.16 6.13 -26.70
CA ILE A 154 20.35 5.79 -28.12
C ILE A 154 19.11 6.22 -28.89
N HIS A 155 19.28 7.15 -29.81
CA HIS A 155 18.25 7.52 -30.77
C HIS A 155 18.34 6.60 -32.00
N THR A 156 17.31 5.79 -32.25
CA THR A 156 17.31 4.81 -33.35
C THR A 156 15.91 4.58 -33.89
N ASN A 157 15.86 4.31 -35.21
CA ASN A 157 14.65 3.86 -35.87
C ASN A 157 14.47 2.33 -35.83
N ASN A 158 15.43 1.60 -35.24
CA ASN A 158 15.41 0.15 -35.09
C ASN A 158 15.63 -0.27 -33.61
N THR A 159 14.64 -0.03 -32.79
CA THR A 159 14.71 -0.35 -31.34
C THR A 159 14.95 -1.83 -31.09
N VAL A 160 14.29 -2.73 -31.86
CA VAL A 160 14.42 -4.18 -31.68
C VAL A 160 15.83 -4.67 -32.00
N GLY A 161 16.45 -4.13 -33.07
CA GLY A 161 17.81 -4.46 -33.44
C GLY A 161 18.81 -4.04 -32.35
N TRP A 162 18.67 -2.84 -31.80
CA TRP A 162 19.52 -2.35 -30.73
C TRP A 162 19.38 -3.15 -29.43
N VAL A 163 18.15 -3.49 -29.01
CA VAL A 163 17.91 -4.33 -27.84
C VAL A 163 18.61 -5.69 -28.00
N ARG A 164 18.52 -6.32 -29.17
CA ARG A 164 19.22 -7.59 -29.45
C ARG A 164 20.74 -7.46 -29.34
N THR A 165 21.29 -6.35 -29.85
CA THR A 165 22.75 -6.09 -29.78
C THR A 165 23.23 -5.87 -28.34
N LEU A 166 22.39 -5.30 -27.47
CA LEU A 166 22.76 -5.07 -26.07
C LEU A 166 22.57 -6.30 -25.18
N MET A 167 21.75 -7.26 -25.60
CA MET A 167 21.45 -8.48 -24.82
C MET A 167 22.25 -9.69 -25.29
N GLY A 168 22.93 -9.63 -26.44
CA GLY A 168 23.81 -10.68 -26.98
C GLY A 168 25.24 -10.51 -26.56
#